data_758f0e07cce55a1edfaef1a3a35044f8
#
_entry.id   758f0e07cce55a1edfaef1a3a35044f8
#
_cell.length_a   1.000
_cell.length_b   1.000
_cell.length_c   1.000
_cell.angle_alpha   90.00
_cell.angle_beta   90.00
_cell.angle_gamma   90.00
#
_symmetry.space_group_name_H-M   'P 1'
#
loop_
_entity.id
_entity.type
_entity.pdbx_description
1 polymer ?
#
loop_
_entity_poly.entity_id
_entity_poly.type
_entity_poly.pdbx_seq_one_letter_code
_entity_poly.pdbx_strand_id
1 'polypeptide(L)'
;FNIEQTTLPMVDKAGFEEIVKGNGRICDRETIQDISDAMRIRANNILLKCKDNMVDIRMDDGKGIAHYDCKKDIIYLPNRDAYESFEDYARESVRQLVAATGHQQRLGREGAMVVSGNSLSEDQRKQEQLIVEVASAIKLQELGISAKLSKESLNYTDYWLREMKENPCFL
;
A
#
# COMPACT_ATOMS: atom_id res chain seq x y z
N PHE A 1 19.31 -5.04 1.91
CA PHE A 1 19.79 -6.24 1.19
C PHE A 1 19.46 -7.46 2.04
N ASN A 2 18.63 -8.37 1.55
CA ASN A 2 18.28 -9.59 2.29
C ASN A 2 19.19 -10.73 1.84
N ILE A 3 20.08 -11.19 2.72
CA ILE A 3 21.04 -12.27 2.41
C ILE A 3 20.36 -13.60 2.11
N GLU A 4 19.15 -13.83 2.62
CA GLU A 4 18.35 -15.04 2.34
C GLU A 4 17.88 -15.12 0.88
N GLN A 5 17.85 -13.99 0.17
CA GLN A 5 17.49 -13.91 -1.25
C GLN A 5 18.70 -14.11 -2.18
N THR A 6 19.87 -14.35 -1.63
CA THR A 6 21.08 -14.63 -2.40
C THR A 6 21.25 -16.14 -2.62
N THR A 7 22.15 -16.53 -3.50
CA THR A 7 22.52 -17.93 -3.69
C THR A 7 23.45 -18.47 -2.59
N LEU A 8 23.89 -17.63 -1.64
CA LEU A 8 24.85 -17.98 -0.58
C LEU A 8 24.41 -19.19 0.26
N PRO A 9 23.12 -19.32 0.68
CA PRO A 9 22.67 -20.50 1.42
C PRO A 9 22.85 -21.83 0.68
N MET A 10 22.85 -21.78 -0.66
CA MET A 10 22.98 -22.94 -1.51
C MET A 10 24.47 -23.29 -1.84
N VAL A 11 25.30 -22.25 -1.96
CA VAL A 11 26.69 -22.38 -2.41
C VAL A 11 27.64 -22.54 -1.23
N ASP A 12 27.42 -21.81 -0.15
CA ASP A 12 28.23 -21.87 1.08
C ASP A 12 27.32 -21.76 2.31
N LYS A 13 26.78 -22.88 2.71
CA LYS A 13 25.88 -22.96 3.88
C LYS A 13 26.58 -22.56 5.18
N ALA A 14 27.87 -22.93 5.35
CA ALA A 14 28.61 -22.63 6.56
C ALA A 14 28.91 -21.13 6.69
N GLY A 15 29.35 -20.49 5.61
CA GLY A 15 29.55 -19.04 5.57
C GLY A 15 28.24 -18.28 5.74
N PHE A 16 27.13 -18.77 5.19
CA PHE A 16 25.80 -18.19 5.41
C PHE A 16 25.42 -18.25 6.90
N GLU A 17 25.56 -19.42 7.55
CA GLU A 17 25.25 -19.58 8.98
C GLU A 17 26.16 -18.70 9.88
N GLU A 18 27.43 -18.52 9.51
CA GLU A 18 28.35 -17.63 10.22
C GLU A 18 27.94 -16.17 10.10
N ILE A 19 27.56 -15.71 8.91
CA ILE A 19 27.06 -14.34 8.68
C ILE A 19 25.75 -14.11 9.44
N VAL A 20 24.84 -15.08 9.41
CA VAL A 20 23.57 -15.00 10.15
C VAL A 20 23.82 -14.98 11.65
N LYS A 21 24.76 -15.76 12.17
CA LYS A 21 25.15 -15.74 13.59
C LYS A 21 25.89 -14.46 13.99
N GLY A 22 26.80 -13.98 13.15
CA GLY A 22 27.63 -12.80 13.42
C GLY A 22 26.83 -11.48 13.35
N ASN A 23 25.83 -11.42 12.48
CA ASN A 23 24.91 -10.29 12.32
C ASN A 23 23.51 -10.65 12.83
N GLY A 24 23.33 -11.86 13.32
CA GLY A 24 22.05 -12.47 13.59
C GLY A 24 21.38 -11.86 14.81
N ARG A 25 20.41 -11.03 14.53
CA ARG A 25 19.23 -11.02 15.37
C ARG A 25 18.50 -12.34 15.08
N ILE A 26 18.77 -13.39 15.87
CA ILE A 26 17.77 -14.41 16.09
C ILE A 26 16.62 -13.61 16.67
N CYS A 27 15.59 -13.35 15.84
CA CYS A 27 14.39 -12.70 16.31
C CYS A 27 13.72 -13.65 17.30
N ASP A 28 13.99 -13.47 18.58
CA ASP A 28 13.20 -14.08 19.64
C ASP A 28 11.74 -13.64 19.45
N ARG A 29 10.78 -14.45 19.90
CA ARG A 29 9.35 -14.11 19.80
C ARG A 29 9.05 -12.70 20.36
N GLU A 30 9.74 -12.28 21.40
CA GLU A 30 9.64 -10.94 21.99
C GLU A 30 10.08 -9.85 20.99
N THR A 31 11.21 -10.06 20.32
CA THR A 31 11.71 -9.10 19.29
C THR A 31 10.74 -8.99 18.10
N ILE A 32 10.11 -10.10 17.69
CA ILE A 32 9.09 -10.08 16.63
C ILE A 32 7.85 -9.32 17.09
N GLN A 33 7.43 -9.48 18.34
CA GLN A 33 6.30 -8.77 18.90
C GLN A 33 6.58 -7.26 19.00
N ASP A 34 7.75 -6.86 19.47
CA ASP A 34 8.18 -5.47 19.55
C ASP A 34 8.21 -4.78 18.18
N ILE A 35 8.70 -5.48 17.16
CA ILE A 35 8.69 -4.99 15.77
C ILE A 35 7.26 -4.84 15.28
N SER A 36 6.40 -5.80 15.53
CA SER A 36 4.98 -5.75 15.15
C SER A 36 4.27 -4.56 15.82
N ASP A 37 4.50 -4.32 17.07
CA ASP A 37 3.90 -3.20 17.81
C ASP A 37 4.43 -1.86 17.31
N ALA A 38 5.72 -1.74 17.03
CA ALA A 38 6.31 -0.55 16.42
C ALA A 38 5.71 -0.24 15.03
N MET A 39 5.47 -1.27 14.21
CA MET A 39 4.81 -1.12 12.91
C MET A 39 3.36 -0.62 13.06
N ARG A 40 2.61 -1.19 14.01
CA ARG A 40 1.24 -0.77 14.32
C ARG A 40 1.17 0.69 14.76
N ILE A 41 2.08 1.11 15.63
CA ILE A 41 2.17 2.50 16.09
C ILE A 41 2.48 3.43 14.92
N ARG A 42 3.42 3.08 14.03
CA ARG A 42 3.76 3.90 12.85
C ARG A 42 2.59 4.03 11.89
N ALA A 43 1.89 2.95 11.58
CA ALA A 43 0.73 2.96 10.70
C ALA A 43 -0.42 3.82 11.29
N ASN A 44 -0.73 3.65 12.57
CA ASN A 44 -1.75 4.47 13.24
C ASN A 44 -1.37 5.95 13.28
N ASN A 45 -0.11 6.29 13.53
CA ASN A 45 0.36 7.68 13.53
C ASN A 45 0.23 8.33 12.16
N ILE A 46 0.46 7.59 11.07
CA ILE A 46 0.25 8.11 9.71
C ILE A 46 -1.22 8.38 9.46
N LEU A 47 -2.11 7.45 9.82
CA LEU A 47 -3.55 7.62 9.67
C LEU A 47 -4.05 8.84 10.43
N LEU A 48 -3.64 9.01 11.69
CA LEU A 48 -4.01 10.17 12.50
C LEU A 48 -3.51 11.48 11.88
N LYS A 49 -2.24 11.55 11.47
CA LYS A 49 -1.68 12.75 10.82
C LYS A 49 -2.38 13.09 9.51
N CYS A 50 -2.74 12.09 8.72
CA CYS A 50 -3.45 12.31 7.46
C CYS A 50 -4.89 12.76 7.72
N LYS A 51 -5.56 12.22 8.73
CA LYS A 51 -6.89 12.67 9.14
C LYS A 51 -6.90 14.14 9.56
N ASP A 52 -5.90 14.55 10.32
CA ASP A 52 -5.85 15.91 10.85
C ASP A 52 -5.41 16.96 9.82
N ASN A 53 -4.64 16.56 8.79
CA ASN A 53 -3.95 17.51 7.91
C ASN A 53 -4.21 17.33 6.41
N MET A 54 -4.82 16.23 5.98
CA MET A 54 -4.92 15.91 4.56
C MET A 54 -6.34 15.62 4.10
N VAL A 55 -7.05 14.68 4.74
CA VAL A 55 -8.36 14.18 4.29
C VAL A 55 -9.20 13.71 5.48
N ASP A 56 -10.49 13.96 5.44
CA ASP A 56 -11.41 13.45 6.47
C ASP A 56 -11.54 11.93 6.36
N ILE A 57 -11.37 11.23 7.49
CA ILE A 57 -11.48 9.78 7.58
C ILE A 57 -12.65 9.45 8.51
N ARG A 58 -13.64 8.76 7.98
CA ARG A 58 -14.86 8.38 8.70
C ARG A 58 -15.02 6.89 8.77
N MET A 59 -15.86 6.47 9.70
CA MET A 59 -16.35 5.09 9.71
C MET A 59 -17.15 4.81 8.43
N ASP A 60 -17.13 3.55 8.03
CA ASP A 60 -17.86 3.05 6.87
C ASP A 60 -19.30 3.62 6.76
N ASP A 61 -19.69 3.96 5.55
CA ASP A 61 -21.02 4.46 5.19
C ASP A 61 -22.07 3.33 5.02
N GLY A 62 -21.78 2.12 5.51
CA GLY A 62 -22.64 0.95 5.43
C GLY A 62 -22.37 0.02 4.25
N LYS A 63 -21.34 0.30 3.44
CA LYS A 63 -20.95 -0.57 2.30
C LYS A 63 -20.04 -1.74 2.70
N GLY A 64 -19.44 -1.70 3.88
CA GLY A 64 -18.53 -2.74 4.37
C GLY A 64 -17.19 -2.79 3.63
N ILE A 65 -16.87 -1.80 2.80
CA ILE A 65 -15.67 -1.76 1.96
C ILE A 65 -14.97 -0.42 2.13
N ALA A 66 -13.65 -0.46 2.34
CA ALA A 66 -12.84 0.75 2.36
C ALA A 66 -12.88 1.44 0.99
N HIS A 67 -13.18 2.72 0.96
CA HIS A 67 -13.18 3.50 -0.27
C HIS A 67 -12.95 5.00 -0.02
N TYR A 68 -12.41 5.66 -1.03
CA TYR A 68 -12.27 7.09 -1.08
C TYR A 68 -13.37 7.71 -1.96
N ASP A 69 -14.14 8.64 -1.41
CA ASP A 69 -15.12 9.44 -2.14
C ASP A 69 -14.47 10.77 -2.56
N CYS A 70 -14.04 10.83 -3.82
CA CYS A 70 -13.35 12.02 -4.34
C CYS A 70 -14.25 13.27 -4.47
N LYS A 71 -15.57 13.11 -4.51
CA LYS A 71 -16.50 14.24 -4.58
C LYS A 71 -16.67 14.92 -3.23
N LYS A 72 -16.65 14.14 -2.16
CA LYS A 72 -16.77 14.63 -0.78
C LYS A 72 -15.43 14.88 -0.12
N ASP A 73 -14.36 14.38 -0.73
CA ASP A 73 -13.01 14.31 -0.16
C ASP A 73 -12.97 13.60 1.21
N ILE A 74 -13.58 12.42 1.26
CA ILE A 74 -13.71 11.62 2.48
C ILE A 74 -13.25 10.20 2.21
N ILE A 75 -12.46 9.65 3.11
CA ILE A 75 -12.15 8.22 3.17
C ILE A 75 -13.12 7.55 4.14
N TYR A 76 -13.78 6.48 3.67
CA TYR A 76 -14.59 5.61 4.51
C TYR A 76 -13.83 4.32 4.78
N LEU A 77 -13.61 4.01 6.07
CA LEU A 77 -12.94 2.79 6.51
C LEU A 77 -13.91 1.98 7.38
N PRO A 78 -14.12 0.69 7.07
CA PRO A 78 -14.77 -0.23 8.00
C PRO A 78 -14.08 -0.25 9.35
N ASN A 79 -14.81 -0.66 10.39
CA ASN A 79 -14.21 -0.85 11.70
C ASN A 79 -13.04 -1.82 11.57
N ARG A 80 -11.98 -1.57 12.34
CA ARG A 80 -10.78 -2.42 12.36
C ARG A 80 -11.10 -3.90 12.58
N ASP A 81 -12.10 -4.20 13.39
CA ASP A 81 -12.53 -5.57 13.70
C ASP A 81 -13.19 -6.29 12.50
N ALA A 82 -13.49 -5.56 11.42
CA ALA A 82 -13.99 -6.14 10.16
C ALA A 82 -12.87 -6.73 9.29
N TYR A 83 -11.60 -6.53 9.66
CA TYR A 83 -10.45 -7.06 8.93
C TYR A 83 -9.87 -8.28 9.63
N GLU A 84 -9.35 -9.24 8.86
CA GLU A 84 -8.75 -10.47 9.39
C GLU A 84 -7.47 -10.18 10.20
N SER A 85 -6.71 -9.13 9.81
CA SER A 85 -5.48 -8.73 10.48
C SER A 85 -5.32 -7.22 10.53
N PHE A 86 -4.40 -6.75 11.39
CA PHE A 86 -4.00 -5.35 11.38
C PHE A 86 -3.33 -4.95 10.06
N GLU A 87 -2.57 -5.84 9.48
CA GLU A 87 -1.88 -5.64 8.21
C GLU A 87 -2.88 -5.43 7.08
N ASP A 88 -4.01 -6.14 7.07
CA ASP A 88 -5.07 -5.95 6.07
C ASP A 88 -5.75 -4.58 6.24
N TYR A 89 -6.06 -4.18 7.47
CA TYR A 89 -6.55 -2.85 7.78
C TYR A 89 -5.57 -1.75 7.32
N ALA A 90 -4.27 -1.92 7.63
CA ALA A 90 -3.25 -0.94 7.26
C ALA A 90 -3.06 -0.86 5.74
N ARG A 91 -3.08 -2.00 5.02
CA ARG A 91 -3.01 -2.03 3.56
C ARG A 91 -4.15 -1.24 2.92
N GLU A 92 -5.38 -1.54 3.31
CA GLU A 92 -6.54 -0.84 2.76
C GLU A 92 -6.52 0.65 3.13
N SER A 93 -6.15 0.99 4.35
CA SER A 93 -6.04 2.39 4.77
C SER A 93 -5.00 3.16 3.95
N VAL A 94 -3.82 2.59 3.72
CA VAL A 94 -2.77 3.21 2.90
C VAL A 94 -3.23 3.38 1.46
N ARG A 95 -3.92 2.39 0.87
CA ARG A 95 -4.47 2.49 -0.49
C ARG A 95 -5.43 3.66 -0.63
N GLN A 96 -6.36 3.82 0.32
CA GLN A 96 -7.31 4.93 0.30
C GLN A 96 -6.61 6.29 0.50
N LEU A 97 -5.58 6.36 1.36
CA LEU A 97 -4.77 7.56 1.51
C LEU A 97 -4.05 7.94 0.23
N VAL A 98 -3.45 6.97 -0.47
CA VAL A 98 -2.80 7.21 -1.77
C VAL A 98 -3.82 7.65 -2.81
N ALA A 99 -5.00 7.04 -2.89
CA ALA A 99 -6.07 7.49 -3.77
C ALA A 99 -6.47 8.94 -3.46
N ALA A 100 -6.61 9.28 -2.18
CA ALA A 100 -6.94 10.64 -1.75
C ALA A 100 -5.88 11.67 -2.17
N THR A 101 -4.59 11.30 -2.28
CA THR A 101 -3.57 12.25 -2.81
C THR A 101 -3.88 12.76 -4.21
N GLY A 102 -4.68 12.03 -4.99
CA GLY A 102 -5.10 12.42 -6.34
C GLY A 102 -6.12 13.54 -6.41
N HIS A 103 -6.70 13.95 -5.28
CA HIS A 103 -7.71 15.01 -5.24
C HIS A 103 -7.21 16.32 -5.88
N GLN A 104 -8.15 17.11 -6.46
CA GLN A 104 -7.83 18.34 -7.17
C GLN A 104 -7.07 19.36 -6.30
N GLN A 105 -7.35 19.41 -5.01
CA GLN A 105 -6.66 20.30 -4.06
C GLN A 105 -5.27 19.80 -3.63
N ARG A 106 -4.85 18.61 -4.07
CA ARG A 106 -3.55 18.00 -3.79
C ARG A 106 -2.74 17.80 -5.08
N LEU A 107 -2.64 16.57 -5.58
CA LEU A 107 -1.88 16.30 -6.81
C LEU A 107 -2.67 16.52 -8.11
N GLY A 108 -3.99 16.60 -8.02
CA GLY A 108 -4.86 16.88 -9.15
C GLY A 108 -4.76 15.84 -10.27
N ARG A 109 -4.60 14.54 -9.93
CA ARG A 109 -4.49 13.49 -10.95
C ARG A 109 -5.81 13.31 -11.68
N GLU A 110 -5.77 13.34 -13.01
CA GLU A 110 -6.98 13.21 -13.85
C GLU A 110 -7.72 11.88 -13.61
N GLY A 111 -6.98 10.79 -13.46
CA GLY A 111 -7.55 9.46 -13.17
C GLY A 111 -8.23 9.32 -11.82
N ALA A 112 -7.86 10.16 -10.85
CA ALA A 112 -8.46 10.20 -9.52
C ALA A 112 -9.72 11.07 -9.46
N MET A 113 -9.93 11.94 -10.45
CA MET A 113 -11.03 12.90 -10.47
C MET A 113 -12.21 12.37 -11.27
N VAL A 114 -13.33 12.09 -10.62
CA VAL A 114 -14.60 11.93 -11.31
C VAL A 114 -15.11 13.33 -11.67
N VAL A 115 -14.74 13.80 -12.84
CA VAL A 115 -15.27 15.07 -13.37
C VAL A 115 -16.77 14.91 -13.60
N SER A 116 -17.58 15.81 -13.09
CA SER A 116 -19.04 15.82 -13.24
C SER A 116 -19.42 15.69 -14.72
N GLY A 117 -20.04 14.58 -15.08
CA GLY A 117 -20.57 14.34 -16.43
C GLY A 117 -19.68 13.55 -17.38
N ASN A 118 -18.39 13.40 -17.14
CA ASN A 118 -17.51 12.53 -17.94
C ASN A 118 -17.11 11.32 -17.13
N SER A 119 -17.41 10.13 -17.63
CA SER A 119 -16.82 8.91 -17.13
C SER A 119 -15.33 8.89 -17.52
N LEU A 120 -14.45 8.57 -16.55
CA LEU A 120 -13.06 8.28 -16.85
C LEU A 120 -12.96 7.22 -17.93
N SER A 121 -12.01 7.39 -18.86
CA SER A 121 -11.69 6.31 -19.80
C SER A 121 -11.17 5.09 -19.02
N GLU A 122 -11.27 3.92 -19.64
CA GLU A 122 -10.77 2.71 -19.01
C GLU A 122 -9.25 2.81 -18.79
N ASP A 123 -8.51 3.42 -19.71
CA ASP A 123 -7.06 3.61 -19.59
C ASP A 123 -6.69 4.56 -18.45
N GLN A 124 -7.41 5.66 -18.28
CA GLN A 124 -7.21 6.55 -17.13
C GLN A 124 -7.43 5.84 -15.80
N ARG A 125 -8.43 4.96 -15.72
CA ARG A 125 -8.68 4.14 -14.51
C ARG A 125 -7.55 3.14 -14.27
N LYS A 126 -7.08 2.46 -15.31
CA LYS A 126 -5.97 1.50 -15.22
C LYS A 126 -4.68 2.19 -14.78
N GLN A 127 -4.40 3.38 -15.31
CA GLN A 127 -3.23 4.15 -14.93
C GLN A 127 -3.32 4.61 -13.46
N GLU A 128 -4.44 5.18 -13.04
CA GLU A 128 -4.63 5.58 -11.63
C GLU A 128 -4.53 4.38 -10.68
N GLN A 129 -5.08 3.23 -11.07
CA GLN A 129 -4.97 2.00 -10.30
C GLN A 129 -3.49 1.59 -10.13
N LEU A 130 -2.69 1.67 -11.19
CA LEU A 130 -1.25 1.37 -11.12
C LEU A 130 -0.52 2.34 -10.18
N ILE A 131 -0.81 3.64 -10.27
CA ILE A 131 -0.23 4.65 -9.39
C ILE A 131 -0.54 4.33 -7.92
N VAL A 132 -1.80 4.02 -7.62
CA VAL A 132 -2.24 3.65 -6.27
C VAL A 132 -1.53 2.39 -5.79
N GLU A 133 -1.40 1.36 -6.62
CA GLU A 133 -0.71 0.11 -6.25
C GLU A 133 0.76 0.34 -5.96
N VAL A 134 1.48 1.01 -6.86
CA VAL A 134 2.94 1.25 -6.70
C VAL A 134 3.22 2.11 -5.49
N ALA A 135 2.54 3.25 -5.36
CA ALA A 135 2.75 4.16 -4.24
C ALA A 135 2.36 3.53 -2.89
N SER A 136 1.29 2.74 -2.86
CA SER A 136 0.90 1.99 -1.66
C SER A 136 1.93 0.92 -1.30
N ALA A 137 2.46 0.19 -2.29
CA ALA A 137 3.49 -0.82 -2.06
C ALA A 137 4.76 -0.21 -1.46
N ILE A 138 5.21 0.93 -1.99
CA ILE A 138 6.36 1.68 -1.44
C ILE A 138 6.10 2.07 0.02
N LYS A 139 4.92 2.64 0.30
CA LYS A 139 4.58 3.09 1.65
C LYS A 139 4.42 1.94 2.64
N LEU A 140 3.83 0.85 2.23
CA LEU A 140 3.71 -0.36 3.04
C LEU A 140 5.09 -0.96 3.34
N GLN A 141 5.99 -0.99 2.36
CA GLN A 141 7.37 -1.43 2.57
C GLN A 141 8.11 -0.58 3.62
N GLU A 142 7.94 0.76 3.58
CA GLU A 142 8.50 1.65 4.61
C GLU A 142 7.95 1.37 6.01
N LEU A 143 6.70 0.92 6.09
CA LEU A 143 6.06 0.51 7.34
C LEU A 143 6.45 -0.89 7.80
N GLY A 144 7.15 -1.67 6.97
CA GLY A 144 7.47 -3.07 7.22
C GLY A 144 6.29 -4.02 7.00
N ILE A 145 5.25 -3.57 6.29
CA ILE A 145 4.05 -4.36 5.97
C ILE A 145 4.17 -4.89 4.55
N SER A 146 3.93 -6.19 4.36
CA SER A 146 3.95 -6.80 3.03
C SER A 146 2.83 -6.24 2.15
N ALA A 147 3.19 -5.71 0.98
CA ALA A 147 2.24 -5.32 -0.04
C ALA A 147 1.61 -6.56 -0.70
N LYS A 148 0.30 -6.49 -0.95
CA LYS A 148 -0.43 -7.50 -1.73
C LYS A 148 -1.22 -6.76 -2.80
N LEU A 149 -1.15 -7.23 -4.03
CA LEU A 149 -1.99 -6.70 -5.12
C LEU A 149 -3.45 -7.06 -4.87
N SER A 150 -4.35 -6.13 -5.19
CA SER A 150 -5.78 -6.42 -5.20
C SER A 150 -6.14 -7.35 -6.37
N LYS A 151 -7.32 -7.98 -6.31
CA LYS A 151 -7.82 -8.79 -7.42
C LYS A 151 -8.04 -7.95 -8.69
N GLU A 152 -8.47 -6.71 -8.53
CA GLU A 152 -8.64 -5.77 -9.64
C GLU A 152 -7.31 -5.43 -10.29
N SER A 153 -6.29 -5.15 -9.48
CA SER A 153 -4.94 -4.85 -9.96
C SER A 153 -4.33 -6.03 -10.73
N LEU A 154 -4.59 -7.26 -10.29
CA LEU A 154 -4.14 -8.45 -11.01
C LEU A 154 -4.77 -8.54 -12.42
N ASN A 155 -6.02 -8.12 -12.60
CA ASN A 155 -6.68 -8.10 -13.90
C ASN A 155 -6.05 -7.10 -14.90
N TYR A 156 -5.36 -6.08 -14.40
CA TYR A 156 -4.71 -5.07 -15.24
C TYR A 156 -3.21 -5.30 -15.41
N THR A 157 -2.66 -6.34 -14.83
CA THR A 157 -1.20 -6.59 -14.85
C THR A 157 -0.65 -6.67 -16.27
N ASP A 158 -1.33 -7.38 -17.19
CA ASP A 158 -0.90 -7.50 -18.58
C ASP A 158 -0.93 -6.16 -19.32
N TYR A 159 -1.92 -5.33 -19.04
CA TYR A 159 -2.00 -3.97 -19.58
C TYR A 159 -0.82 -3.13 -19.09
N TRP A 160 -0.56 -3.11 -17.78
CA TRP A 160 0.55 -2.35 -17.21
C TRP A 160 1.92 -2.78 -17.73
N LEU A 161 2.14 -4.09 -17.86
CA LEU A 161 3.40 -4.63 -18.37
C LEU A 161 3.63 -4.22 -19.83
N ARG A 162 2.59 -4.22 -20.65
CA ARG A 162 2.66 -3.75 -22.04
C ARG A 162 2.96 -2.27 -22.11
N GLU A 163 2.18 -1.44 -21.42
CA GLU A 163 2.35 0.02 -21.43
C GLU A 163 3.73 0.45 -20.94
N MET A 164 4.22 -0.12 -19.83
CA MET A 164 5.56 0.17 -19.33
C MET A 164 6.68 -0.25 -20.29
N LYS A 165 6.47 -1.32 -21.06
CA LYS A 165 7.43 -1.81 -22.05
C LYS A 165 7.48 -0.91 -23.28
N GLU A 166 6.33 -0.42 -23.73
CA GLU A 166 6.20 0.44 -24.91
C GLU A 166 6.48 1.92 -24.60
N ASN A 167 6.19 2.35 -23.39
CA ASN A 167 6.39 3.72 -22.93
C ASN A 167 7.11 3.74 -21.56
N PRO A 168 8.46 3.91 -21.55
CA PRO A 168 9.22 3.96 -20.30
C PRO A 168 8.84 5.11 -19.34
N CYS A 169 8.13 6.13 -19.85
CA CYS A 169 7.64 7.28 -19.07
C CYS A 169 6.17 7.13 -18.67
N PHE A 170 5.63 5.92 -18.69
CA PHE A 170 4.23 5.65 -18.40
C PHE A 170 3.85 5.94 -16.94
N LEU A 171 4.79 5.86 -15.99
CA LEU A 171 4.61 6.13 -14.54
C LEU A 171 4.92 7.58 -14.20
#